data_e0005eb7ac38bb5b96fbadede46eded9
#
_entry.id   e0005eb7ac38bb5b96fbadede46eded9
#
_cell.length_a   1.000
_cell.length_b   1.000
_cell.length_c   1.000
_cell.angle_alpha   90.00
_cell.angle_beta   90.00
_cell.angle_gamma   90.00
#
_symmetry.space_group_name_H-M   'P 1'
#
loop_
_entity.id
_entity.type
_entity.pdbx_description
1 polymer ?
#
loop_
_entity_poly.entity_id
_entity_poly.type
_entity_poly.pdbx_seq_one_letter_code
_entity_poly.pdbx_strand_id
1 'polypeptide(L)'
;MLKDTVPWNMMEQMTTKLEKWKEEDQMFVETGAAKHVLKCIKTNSCVTVTGSSGVGKTFTVRHVALQMTGDGYDILHVTNPEDIVRFSNPNKKTLFVIDDLCGTYTLNQTYLDKWKTMHEDIKGLLKNDGTKIMASCRLQVYQDEQFKLLPLFTACECNLLLQNMSLSDEEKQLIAEKYLKSDASKISQYIDLFDFFPLLCRLYYENQTLNAVDFFKNPFSVYEEEIDKLKTEKAYGKYCVLALCVMFNNHLKEEWLTEDINEDIKQIIKKHM
;
A
#
# COMPACT_ATOMS: atom_id res chain seq x y z
N MET A 1 -19.38 7.07 -33.34
CA MET A 1 -19.31 7.36 -31.90
C MET A 1 -18.93 6.07 -31.19
N LEU A 2 -17.68 5.89 -30.86
CA LEU A 2 -17.25 4.83 -29.94
C LEU A 2 -17.79 5.23 -28.56
N LYS A 3 -18.76 4.47 -28.04
CA LYS A 3 -19.26 4.63 -26.67
C LYS A 3 -18.07 4.55 -25.72
N ASP A 4 -18.03 5.42 -24.71
CA ASP A 4 -17.06 5.31 -23.64
C ASP A 4 -17.08 3.88 -23.10
N THR A 5 -15.91 3.25 -23.08
CA THR A 5 -15.75 1.84 -22.67
C THR A 5 -16.04 1.64 -21.19
N VAL A 6 -15.99 2.73 -20.40
CA VAL A 6 -16.27 2.70 -18.96
C VAL A 6 -17.75 3.02 -18.72
N PRO A 7 -18.53 2.16 -18.01
CA PRO A 7 -19.90 2.44 -17.65
C PRO A 7 -20.04 3.73 -16.83
N TRP A 8 -21.15 4.47 -17.01
CA TRP A 8 -21.35 5.76 -16.35
C TRP A 8 -21.27 5.70 -14.81
N ASN A 9 -21.87 4.69 -14.19
CA ASN A 9 -21.81 4.47 -12.75
C ASN A 9 -20.38 4.22 -12.23
N MET A 10 -19.52 3.59 -13.03
CA MET A 10 -18.11 3.41 -12.71
C MET A 10 -17.35 4.74 -12.81
N MET A 11 -17.66 5.56 -13.82
CA MET A 11 -17.08 6.89 -13.99
C MET A 11 -17.39 7.79 -12.79
N GLU A 12 -18.63 7.77 -12.30
CA GLU A 12 -19.04 8.52 -11.11
C GLU A 12 -18.29 8.09 -9.86
N GLN A 13 -18.19 6.78 -9.62
CA GLN A 13 -17.39 6.24 -8.51
C GLN A 13 -15.91 6.62 -8.62
N MET A 14 -15.33 6.59 -9.84
CA MET A 14 -13.96 7.02 -10.07
C MET A 14 -13.78 8.50 -9.80
N THR A 15 -14.70 9.34 -10.25
CA THR A 15 -14.65 10.79 -10.00
C THR A 15 -14.64 11.09 -8.51
N THR A 16 -15.58 10.50 -7.76
CA THR A 16 -15.63 10.64 -6.28
C THR A 16 -14.33 10.17 -5.62
N LYS A 17 -13.77 9.04 -6.09
CA LYS A 17 -12.52 8.53 -5.58
C LYS A 17 -11.33 9.46 -5.86
N LEU A 18 -11.25 10.02 -7.07
CA LEU A 18 -10.21 10.95 -7.46
C LEU A 18 -10.33 12.30 -6.71
N GLU A 19 -11.53 12.76 -6.42
CA GLU A 19 -11.75 13.94 -5.57
C GLU A 19 -11.17 13.70 -4.18
N LYS A 20 -11.47 12.55 -3.57
CA LYS A 20 -10.87 12.16 -2.28
C LYS A 20 -9.34 12.08 -2.36
N TRP A 21 -8.78 11.54 -3.44
CA TRP A 21 -7.33 11.52 -3.61
C TRP A 21 -6.73 12.92 -3.70
N LYS A 22 -7.40 13.86 -4.38
CA LYS A 22 -6.98 15.26 -4.44
C LYS A 22 -7.00 15.94 -3.08
N GLU A 23 -8.00 15.64 -2.24
CA GLU A 23 -8.05 16.13 -0.86
C GLU A 23 -6.92 15.57 -0.02
N GLU A 24 -6.69 14.25 -0.09
CA GLU A 24 -5.58 13.59 0.60
C GLU A 24 -4.21 14.10 0.12
N ASP A 25 -4.08 14.41 -1.17
CA ASP A 25 -2.86 14.91 -1.81
C ASP A 25 -2.44 16.31 -1.33
N GLN A 26 -3.37 17.11 -0.81
CA GLN A 26 -3.04 18.38 -0.17
C GLN A 26 -2.09 18.22 1.02
N MET A 27 -2.12 17.05 1.67
CA MET A 27 -1.23 16.69 2.77
C MET A 27 0.03 15.95 2.31
N PHE A 28 0.16 15.64 1.02
CA PHE A 28 1.35 14.98 0.48
C PHE A 28 2.54 15.95 0.45
N VAL A 29 3.72 15.48 0.82
CA VAL A 29 5.00 16.16 0.64
C VAL A 29 5.70 15.53 -0.56
N GLU A 30 6.02 16.33 -1.57
CA GLU A 30 6.70 15.84 -2.77
C GLU A 30 8.11 15.36 -2.40
N THR A 31 8.36 14.06 -2.63
CA THR A 31 9.61 13.38 -2.28
C THR A 31 10.45 13.05 -3.53
N GLY A 32 11.75 12.82 -3.33
CA GLY A 32 12.64 12.31 -4.38
C GLY A 32 12.13 10.99 -4.96
N ALA A 33 11.56 10.13 -4.11
CA ALA A 33 10.90 8.90 -4.54
C ALA A 33 9.71 9.16 -5.47
N ALA A 34 8.83 10.11 -5.15
CA ALA A 34 7.70 10.46 -6.00
C ALA A 34 8.16 10.98 -7.37
N LYS A 35 9.17 11.85 -7.39
CA LYS A 35 9.78 12.34 -8.64
C LYS A 35 10.39 11.21 -9.46
N HIS A 36 11.04 10.26 -8.81
CA HIS A 36 11.60 9.08 -9.49
C HIS A 36 10.50 8.19 -10.09
N VAL A 37 9.46 7.88 -9.32
CA VAL A 37 8.30 7.09 -9.80
C VAL A 37 7.64 7.78 -10.98
N LEU A 38 7.46 9.10 -10.95
CA LEU A 38 6.93 9.87 -12.08
C LEU A 38 7.80 9.73 -13.32
N LYS A 39 9.12 9.82 -13.16
CA LYS A 39 10.06 9.61 -14.27
C LYS A 39 9.93 8.18 -14.83
N CYS A 40 9.87 7.18 -13.97
CA CYS A 40 9.71 5.78 -14.38
C CYS A 40 8.42 5.54 -15.15
N ILE A 41 7.26 6.05 -14.66
CA ILE A 41 5.99 5.82 -15.37
C ILE A 41 5.89 6.58 -16.69
N LYS A 42 6.61 7.69 -16.85
CA LYS A 42 6.69 8.38 -18.14
C LYS A 42 7.43 7.56 -19.20
N THR A 43 8.45 6.81 -18.80
CA THR A 43 9.31 6.03 -19.71
C THR A 43 8.94 4.55 -19.83
N ASN A 44 8.15 4.02 -18.88
CA ASN A 44 7.73 2.63 -18.88
C ASN A 44 6.19 2.54 -18.96
N SER A 45 5.68 1.44 -19.48
CA SER A 45 4.24 1.17 -19.53
C SER A 45 3.69 0.56 -18.25
N CYS A 46 4.55 -0.05 -17.40
CA CYS A 46 4.18 -0.61 -16.10
C CYS A 46 5.24 -0.30 -15.05
N VAL A 47 4.82 0.20 -13.88
CA VAL A 47 5.69 0.49 -12.73
C VAL A 47 5.08 -0.07 -11.48
N THR A 48 5.88 -0.77 -10.68
CA THR A 48 5.49 -1.30 -9.37
C THR A 48 6.25 -0.58 -8.26
N VAL A 49 5.51 0.08 -7.38
CA VAL A 49 6.07 0.75 -6.19
C VAL A 49 6.01 -0.22 -5.01
N THR A 50 7.18 -0.59 -4.47
CA THR A 50 7.30 -1.57 -3.38
C THR A 50 7.78 -0.93 -2.08
N GLY A 51 7.61 -1.62 -0.97
CA GLY A 51 8.07 -1.19 0.36
C GLY A 51 7.27 -1.84 1.48
N SER A 52 7.68 -1.64 2.73
CA SER A 52 6.99 -2.11 3.92
C SER A 52 5.66 -1.37 4.14
N SER A 53 4.86 -1.82 5.12
CA SER A 53 3.63 -1.13 5.50
C SER A 53 3.97 0.27 6.06
N GLY A 54 3.17 1.28 5.71
CA GLY A 54 3.29 2.62 6.30
C GLY A 54 4.35 3.55 5.70
N VAL A 55 5.19 3.09 4.75
CA VAL A 55 6.24 3.92 4.12
C VAL A 55 5.73 4.91 3.07
N GLY A 56 4.43 4.94 2.80
CA GLY A 56 3.84 5.91 1.87
C GLY A 56 3.59 5.41 0.44
N LYS A 57 3.71 4.11 0.12
CA LYS A 57 3.50 3.55 -1.25
C LYS A 57 2.23 4.06 -1.93
N THR A 58 1.09 3.83 -1.29
CA THR A 58 -0.22 4.21 -1.84
C THR A 58 -0.34 5.71 -2.08
N PHE A 59 0.18 6.53 -1.16
CA PHE A 59 0.20 8.00 -1.33
C PHE A 59 1.10 8.42 -2.49
N THR A 60 2.30 7.84 -2.61
CA THR A 60 3.20 8.09 -3.74
C THR A 60 2.56 7.73 -5.08
N VAL A 61 1.92 6.55 -5.15
CA VAL A 61 1.22 6.08 -6.36
C VAL A 61 0.08 7.03 -6.73
N ARG A 62 -0.75 7.44 -5.76
CA ARG A 62 -1.88 8.36 -5.99
C ARG A 62 -1.42 9.74 -6.40
N HIS A 63 -0.41 10.28 -5.72
CA HIS A 63 0.19 11.58 -6.07
C HIS A 63 0.69 11.60 -7.53
N VAL A 64 1.49 10.59 -7.90
CA VAL A 64 2.01 10.47 -9.27
C VAL A 64 0.88 10.27 -10.27
N ALA A 65 -0.14 9.49 -9.94
CA ALA A 65 -1.31 9.32 -10.80
C ALA A 65 -2.04 10.65 -11.03
N LEU A 66 -2.23 11.46 -9.98
CA LEU A 66 -2.82 12.79 -10.12
C LEU A 66 -1.96 13.72 -10.99
N GLN A 67 -0.63 13.67 -10.90
CA GLN A 67 0.25 14.43 -11.78
C GLN A 67 0.12 13.99 -13.25
N MET A 68 -0.09 12.70 -13.53
CA MET A 68 -0.28 12.18 -14.88
C MET A 68 -1.58 12.70 -15.54
N THR A 69 -2.55 13.20 -14.77
CA THR A 69 -3.73 13.88 -15.37
C THR A 69 -3.31 15.13 -16.16
N GLY A 70 -2.26 15.83 -15.73
CA GLY A 70 -1.68 16.97 -16.45
C GLY A 70 -1.06 16.60 -17.81
N ASP A 71 -0.65 15.33 -17.96
CA ASP A 71 -0.15 14.79 -19.24
C ASP A 71 -1.29 14.19 -20.11
N GLY A 72 -2.55 14.37 -19.69
CA GLY A 72 -3.76 13.97 -20.41
C GLY A 72 -4.17 12.50 -20.19
N TYR A 73 -3.73 11.87 -19.09
CA TYR A 73 -4.17 10.53 -18.73
C TYR A 73 -5.47 10.55 -17.93
N ASP A 74 -6.44 9.73 -18.35
CA ASP A 74 -7.58 9.35 -17.52
C ASP A 74 -7.10 8.33 -16.48
N ILE A 75 -7.41 8.55 -15.19
CA ILE A 75 -6.99 7.67 -14.10
C ILE A 75 -8.11 6.70 -13.76
N LEU A 76 -7.84 5.40 -13.83
CA LEU A 76 -8.77 4.34 -13.45
C LEU A 76 -8.16 3.47 -12.35
N HIS A 77 -8.77 3.49 -11.16
CA HIS A 77 -8.42 2.56 -10.10
C HIS A 77 -9.11 1.23 -10.33
N VAL A 78 -8.33 0.16 -10.40
CA VAL A 78 -8.81 -1.21 -10.67
C VAL A 78 -8.30 -2.17 -9.61
N THR A 79 -9.08 -3.21 -9.35
CA THR A 79 -8.73 -4.29 -8.41
C THR A 79 -8.59 -5.64 -9.13
N ASN A 80 -9.23 -5.78 -10.29
CA ASN A 80 -9.20 -7.00 -11.08
C ASN A 80 -8.52 -6.74 -12.43
N PRO A 81 -7.73 -7.70 -12.93
CA PRO A 81 -7.06 -7.57 -14.23
C PRO A 81 -8.04 -7.48 -15.41
N GLU A 82 -9.21 -8.10 -15.31
CA GLU A 82 -10.26 -8.06 -16.34
C GLU A 82 -10.76 -6.64 -16.62
N ASP A 83 -10.75 -5.77 -15.60
CA ASP A 83 -11.17 -4.37 -15.74
C ASP A 83 -10.20 -3.57 -16.62
N ILE A 84 -8.90 -3.92 -16.63
CA ILE A 84 -7.92 -3.30 -17.52
C ILE A 84 -8.28 -3.56 -18.99
N VAL A 85 -8.56 -4.83 -19.30
CA VAL A 85 -8.92 -5.24 -20.65
C VAL A 85 -10.26 -4.63 -21.06
N ARG A 86 -11.24 -4.65 -20.16
CA ARG A 86 -12.59 -4.16 -20.40
C ARG A 86 -12.63 -2.63 -20.62
N PHE A 87 -11.85 -1.86 -19.86
CA PHE A 87 -11.90 -0.40 -19.86
C PHE A 87 -10.79 0.25 -20.70
N SER A 88 -9.89 -0.53 -21.28
CA SER A 88 -8.89 0.00 -22.20
C SER A 88 -9.54 0.59 -23.44
N ASN A 89 -9.10 1.80 -23.79
CA ASN A 89 -9.55 2.49 -25.01
C ASN A 89 -8.32 2.96 -25.80
N PRO A 90 -8.08 2.42 -27.01
CA PRO A 90 -6.88 2.77 -27.80
C PRO A 90 -6.82 4.24 -28.22
N ASN A 91 -7.94 4.97 -28.15
CA ASN A 91 -8.04 6.38 -28.52
C ASN A 91 -7.88 7.33 -27.30
N LYS A 92 -7.68 6.80 -26.10
CA LYS A 92 -7.50 7.58 -24.88
C LYS A 92 -6.21 7.18 -24.17
N LYS A 93 -5.58 8.15 -23.54
CA LYS A 93 -4.50 7.85 -22.60
C LYS A 93 -5.12 7.42 -21.26
N THR A 94 -4.80 6.22 -20.79
CA THR A 94 -5.34 5.69 -19.55
C THR A 94 -4.23 5.17 -18.66
N LEU A 95 -4.21 5.61 -17.41
CA LEU A 95 -3.36 5.06 -16.36
C LEU A 95 -4.21 4.23 -15.40
N PHE A 96 -4.00 2.94 -15.39
CA PHE A 96 -4.61 2.02 -14.43
C PHE A 96 -3.80 2.01 -13.13
N VAL A 97 -4.46 2.23 -12.02
CA VAL A 97 -3.84 2.24 -10.68
C VAL A 97 -4.34 1.05 -9.89
N ILE A 98 -3.42 0.30 -9.29
CA ILE A 98 -3.68 -0.91 -8.51
C ILE A 98 -3.08 -0.73 -7.13
N ASP A 99 -3.91 -0.81 -6.08
CA ASP A 99 -3.45 -0.80 -4.70
C ASP A 99 -3.28 -2.25 -4.19
N ASP A 100 -2.21 -2.50 -3.41
CA ASP A 100 -1.89 -3.78 -2.76
C ASP A 100 -1.97 -4.99 -3.72
N LEU A 101 -1.26 -4.91 -4.85
CA LEU A 101 -1.21 -5.95 -5.89
C LEU A 101 -0.89 -7.32 -5.28
N CYS A 102 -1.72 -8.31 -5.58
CA CYS A 102 -1.64 -9.70 -5.14
C CYS A 102 -1.70 -9.93 -3.63
N GLY A 103 -2.07 -8.93 -2.84
CA GLY A 103 -2.35 -9.15 -1.42
C GLY A 103 -1.75 -8.13 -0.47
N THR A 104 -2.30 -8.09 0.74
CA THR A 104 -1.97 -7.10 1.76
C THR A 104 -0.92 -7.60 2.75
N TYR A 105 -0.95 -8.86 3.18
CA TYR A 105 -0.03 -9.43 4.16
C TYR A 105 0.79 -10.58 3.62
N THR A 106 0.16 -11.43 2.83
CA THR A 106 0.75 -12.56 2.14
C THR A 106 0.29 -12.56 0.70
N LEU A 107 1.00 -13.26 -0.17
CA LEU A 107 0.60 -13.45 -1.55
C LEU A 107 -0.75 -14.19 -1.59
N ASN A 108 -1.74 -13.59 -2.24
CA ASN A 108 -3.04 -14.21 -2.47
C ASN A 108 -3.01 -14.99 -3.79
N GLN A 109 -3.08 -16.32 -3.68
CA GLN A 109 -2.98 -17.20 -4.83
C GLN A 109 -4.08 -16.96 -5.87
N THR A 110 -5.31 -16.69 -5.42
CA THR A 110 -6.45 -16.41 -6.32
C THR A 110 -6.21 -15.16 -7.16
N TYR A 111 -5.68 -14.10 -6.54
CA TYR A 111 -5.33 -12.88 -7.28
C TYR A 111 -4.15 -13.12 -8.23
N LEU A 112 -3.12 -13.80 -7.76
CA LEU A 112 -1.97 -14.15 -8.60
C LEU A 112 -2.41 -14.89 -9.87
N ASP A 113 -3.25 -15.92 -9.72
CA ASP A 113 -3.70 -16.73 -10.85
C ASP A 113 -4.54 -15.93 -11.84
N LYS A 114 -5.38 -14.99 -11.37
CA LYS A 114 -6.10 -14.05 -12.24
C LYS A 114 -5.14 -13.17 -13.06
N TRP A 115 -4.13 -12.58 -12.40
CA TRP A 115 -3.13 -11.74 -13.09
C TRP A 115 -2.31 -12.55 -14.10
N LYS A 116 -1.96 -13.80 -13.79
CA LYS A 116 -1.27 -14.73 -14.72
C LYS A 116 -2.13 -15.04 -15.93
N THR A 117 -3.40 -15.34 -15.72
CA THR A 117 -4.32 -15.67 -16.81
C THR A 117 -4.48 -14.52 -17.80
N MET A 118 -4.56 -13.27 -17.30
CA MET A 118 -4.75 -12.07 -18.14
C MET A 118 -3.44 -11.45 -18.63
N HIS A 119 -2.29 -12.06 -18.34
CA HIS A 119 -0.97 -11.48 -18.60
C HIS A 119 -0.76 -11.08 -20.06
N GLU A 120 -1.03 -11.99 -21.01
CA GLU A 120 -0.77 -11.74 -22.43
C GLU A 120 -1.74 -10.68 -23.00
N ASP A 121 -2.99 -10.67 -22.58
CA ASP A 121 -3.97 -9.65 -22.99
C ASP A 121 -3.52 -8.26 -22.52
N ILE A 122 -3.16 -8.13 -21.26
CA ILE A 122 -2.67 -6.87 -20.68
C ILE A 122 -1.38 -6.42 -21.36
N LYS A 123 -0.43 -7.33 -21.56
CA LYS A 123 0.81 -7.05 -22.28
C LYS A 123 0.56 -6.58 -23.72
N GLY A 124 -0.47 -7.13 -24.37
CA GLY A 124 -0.92 -6.67 -25.68
C GLY A 124 -1.39 -5.21 -25.65
N LEU A 125 -2.18 -4.81 -24.64
CA LEU A 125 -2.66 -3.45 -24.47
C LEU A 125 -1.54 -2.44 -24.18
N LEU A 126 -0.52 -2.84 -23.41
CA LEU A 126 0.60 -1.99 -23.03
C LEU A 126 1.60 -1.70 -24.19
N LYS A 127 1.42 -2.33 -25.35
CA LYS A 127 2.13 -1.94 -26.58
C LYS A 127 1.64 -0.59 -27.13
N ASN A 128 0.48 -0.15 -26.71
CA ASN A 128 -0.03 1.18 -27.00
C ASN A 128 0.51 2.17 -25.96
N ASP A 129 1.25 3.17 -26.39
CA ASP A 129 1.85 4.21 -25.53
C ASP A 129 0.82 4.98 -24.68
N GLY A 130 -0.45 4.95 -25.08
CA GLY A 130 -1.56 5.55 -24.33
C GLY A 130 -1.98 4.75 -23.10
N THR A 131 -1.60 3.48 -22.95
CA THR A 131 -2.03 2.63 -21.84
C THR A 131 -0.87 2.39 -20.87
N LYS A 132 -1.07 2.72 -19.59
CA LYS A 132 -0.06 2.53 -18.55
C LYS A 132 -0.67 1.88 -17.31
N ILE A 133 0.17 1.20 -16.53
CA ILE A 133 -0.18 0.60 -15.23
C ILE A 133 0.79 1.09 -14.16
N MET A 134 0.25 1.46 -13.01
CA MET A 134 1.03 1.73 -11.81
C MET A 134 0.45 0.96 -10.63
N ALA A 135 1.25 0.13 -10.00
CA ALA A 135 0.82 -0.71 -8.89
C ALA A 135 1.58 -0.39 -7.61
N SER A 136 0.89 -0.40 -6.47
CA SER A 136 1.55 -0.56 -5.18
C SER A 136 1.58 -2.03 -4.78
N CYS A 137 2.70 -2.50 -4.21
CA CYS A 137 2.85 -3.86 -3.73
C CYS A 137 3.64 -3.86 -2.43
N ARG A 138 3.26 -4.69 -1.47
CA ARG A 138 4.06 -4.86 -0.26
C ARG A 138 5.31 -5.65 -0.57
N LEU A 139 6.43 -5.27 0.04
CA LEU A 139 7.73 -5.86 -0.25
C LEU A 139 7.75 -7.37 -0.02
N GLN A 140 7.12 -7.86 1.07
CA GLN A 140 7.03 -9.30 1.34
C GLN A 140 6.21 -10.07 0.30
N VAL A 141 5.19 -9.45 -0.30
CA VAL A 141 4.41 -10.06 -1.40
C VAL A 141 5.23 -10.05 -2.69
N TYR A 142 5.90 -8.92 -2.97
CA TYR A 142 6.75 -8.79 -4.15
C TYR A 142 7.96 -9.74 -4.15
N GLN A 143 8.53 -10.02 -2.96
CA GLN A 143 9.65 -10.93 -2.78
C GLN A 143 9.26 -12.42 -2.81
N ASP A 144 7.97 -12.74 -2.77
CA ASP A 144 7.51 -14.13 -2.90
C ASP A 144 7.94 -14.71 -4.25
N GLU A 145 8.48 -15.93 -4.24
CA GLU A 145 8.98 -16.60 -5.45
C GLU A 145 7.91 -16.72 -6.54
N GLN A 146 6.65 -16.89 -6.16
CA GLN A 146 5.55 -16.97 -7.10
C GLN A 146 5.20 -15.63 -7.74
N PHE A 147 5.51 -14.50 -7.09
CA PHE A 147 5.30 -13.17 -7.68
C PHE A 147 6.16 -12.96 -8.94
N LYS A 148 7.32 -13.62 -9.03
CA LYS A 148 8.18 -13.61 -10.23
C LYS A 148 7.49 -14.17 -11.48
N LEU A 149 6.37 -14.88 -11.32
CA LEU A 149 5.53 -15.32 -12.44
C LEU A 149 4.72 -14.19 -13.09
N LEU A 150 4.83 -12.97 -12.58
CA LEU A 150 4.23 -11.76 -13.14
C LEU A 150 5.31 -10.81 -13.70
N PRO A 151 5.98 -11.15 -14.84
CA PRO A 151 7.10 -10.38 -15.36
C PRO A 151 6.75 -8.94 -15.72
N LEU A 152 5.48 -8.66 -16.02
CA LEU A 152 4.99 -7.30 -16.26
C LEU A 152 5.23 -6.38 -15.07
N PHE A 153 4.98 -6.86 -13.85
CA PHE A 153 5.10 -6.09 -12.61
C PHE A 153 6.50 -6.12 -12.00
N THR A 154 7.37 -6.99 -12.48
CA THR A 154 8.79 -7.03 -12.05
C THR A 154 9.73 -6.28 -12.99
N ALA A 155 9.25 -5.82 -14.14
CA ALA A 155 10.08 -5.15 -15.16
C ALA A 155 10.61 -3.77 -14.71
N CYS A 156 9.83 -3.03 -13.93
CA CYS A 156 10.24 -1.73 -13.38
C CYS A 156 9.74 -1.61 -11.94
N GLU A 157 10.65 -1.83 -10.99
CA GLU A 157 10.41 -1.69 -9.55
C GLU A 157 10.92 -0.34 -9.04
N CYS A 158 10.13 0.31 -8.20
CA CYS A 158 10.52 1.47 -7.40
C CYS A 158 10.38 1.10 -5.92
N ASN A 159 11.44 0.61 -5.31
CA ASN A 159 11.45 0.18 -3.91
C ASN A 159 11.76 1.37 -2.98
N LEU A 160 10.76 1.80 -2.19
CA LEU A 160 10.87 2.96 -1.31
C LEU A 160 11.80 2.76 -0.11
N LEU A 161 12.32 1.55 0.13
CA LEU A 161 13.27 1.25 1.20
C LEU A 161 14.73 1.31 0.74
N LEU A 162 14.99 1.42 -0.55
CA LEU A 162 16.34 1.59 -1.06
C LEU A 162 16.89 2.97 -0.67
N GLN A 163 18.19 3.04 -0.35
CA GLN A 163 18.85 4.25 0.13
C GLN A 163 18.63 5.49 -0.75
N ASN A 164 18.53 5.31 -2.06
CA ASN A 164 18.26 6.39 -3.02
C ASN A 164 16.79 6.72 -3.20
N MET A 165 15.89 5.98 -2.54
CA MET A 165 14.44 6.12 -2.62
C MET A 165 13.80 6.34 -1.25
N SER A 166 14.53 6.04 -0.16
CA SER A 166 14.06 6.31 1.20
C SER A 166 13.98 7.83 1.44
N LEU A 167 13.12 8.21 2.37
CA LEU A 167 12.94 9.62 2.74
C LEU A 167 14.25 10.20 3.27
N SER A 168 14.66 11.35 2.76
CA SER A 168 15.74 12.14 3.35
C SER A 168 15.31 12.77 4.68
N ASP A 169 16.28 13.24 5.48
CA ASP A 169 15.99 13.90 6.75
C ASP A 169 15.17 15.17 6.54
N GLU A 170 15.45 15.93 5.44
CA GLU A 170 14.68 17.11 5.06
C GLU A 170 13.23 16.74 4.70
N GLU A 171 13.02 15.65 3.95
CA GLU A 171 11.67 15.19 3.58
C GLU A 171 10.89 14.72 4.82
N LYS A 172 11.52 13.99 5.72
CA LYS A 172 10.92 13.59 7.00
C LYS A 172 10.54 14.81 7.84
N GLN A 173 11.42 15.80 7.89
CA GLN A 173 11.15 17.04 8.61
C GLN A 173 9.94 17.79 8.00
N LEU A 174 9.87 17.92 6.68
CA LEU A 174 8.74 18.53 5.98
C LEU A 174 7.42 17.79 6.22
N ILE A 175 7.47 16.44 6.26
CA ILE A 175 6.31 15.62 6.61
C ILE A 175 5.89 15.92 8.06
N ALA A 176 6.84 15.93 9.00
CA ALA A 176 6.56 16.25 10.38
C ALA A 176 5.90 17.64 10.52
N GLU A 177 6.46 18.66 9.91
CA GLU A 177 5.93 20.02 9.95
C GLU A 177 4.51 20.12 9.38
N LYS A 178 4.25 19.41 8.29
CA LYS A 178 2.94 19.42 7.63
C LYS A 178 1.84 18.76 8.46
N TYR A 179 2.14 17.65 9.10
CA TYR A 179 1.18 16.88 9.88
C TYR A 179 1.10 17.30 11.36
N LEU A 180 2.24 17.61 11.98
CA LEU A 180 2.31 17.90 13.42
C LEU A 180 2.34 19.40 13.75
N LYS A 181 2.62 20.24 12.77
CA LYS A 181 2.69 21.70 12.94
C LYS A 181 3.68 22.09 14.06
N SER A 182 3.20 22.73 15.14
CA SER A 182 4.01 23.14 16.28
C SER A 182 4.69 22.01 17.04
N ASP A 183 4.18 20.79 16.93
CA ASP A 183 4.73 19.63 17.62
C ASP A 183 5.90 18.95 16.88
N ALA A 184 6.13 19.32 15.61
CA ALA A 184 7.20 18.76 14.80
C ALA A 184 8.60 18.88 15.46
N SER A 185 8.89 20.01 16.08
CA SER A 185 10.17 20.25 16.78
C SER A 185 10.37 19.37 18.00
N LYS A 186 9.28 18.92 18.63
CA LYS A 186 9.33 18.08 19.85
C LYS A 186 9.72 16.63 19.55
N ILE A 187 9.57 16.19 18.29
CA ILE A 187 9.74 14.78 17.90
C ILE A 187 11.01 14.53 17.06
N SER A 188 11.87 15.54 16.87
CA SER A 188 13.03 15.45 15.98
C SER A 188 13.96 14.27 16.29
N GLN A 189 14.09 13.88 17.55
CA GLN A 189 14.91 12.72 17.95
C GLN A 189 14.27 11.36 17.67
N TYR A 190 12.98 11.32 17.26
CA TYR A 190 12.22 10.09 17.00
C TYR A 190 11.97 9.85 15.51
N ILE A 191 12.33 10.80 14.64
CA ILE A 191 12.04 10.77 13.19
C ILE A 191 12.64 9.55 12.51
N ASP A 192 13.80 9.08 12.96
CA ASP A 192 14.56 7.99 12.36
C ASP A 192 14.33 6.63 13.01
N LEU A 193 13.46 6.57 14.03
CA LEU A 193 13.24 5.31 14.75
C LEU A 193 12.41 4.29 13.94
N PHE A 194 11.59 4.75 13.01
CA PHE A 194 10.63 3.88 12.32
C PHE A 194 10.56 4.16 10.82
N ASP A 195 10.71 3.13 10.01
CA ASP A 195 10.53 3.22 8.55
C ASP A 195 9.11 3.67 8.14
N PHE A 196 8.13 3.40 9.00
CA PHE A 196 6.73 3.80 8.80
C PHE A 196 6.39 5.19 9.37
N PHE A 197 7.39 6.06 9.47
CA PHE A 197 7.24 7.44 9.96
C PHE A 197 6.11 8.24 9.29
N PRO A 198 5.88 8.15 7.96
CA PRO A 198 4.74 8.83 7.33
C PRO A 198 3.38 8.37 7.87
N LEU A 199 3.24 7.07 8.17
CA LEU A 199 2.03 6.55 8.78
C LEU A 199 1.84 7.10 10.19
N LEU A 200 2.90 7.19 11.00
CA LEU A 200 2.83 7.77 12.35
C LEU A 200 2.38 9.23 12.32
N CYS A 201 2.94 10.04 11.41
CA CYS A 201 2.54 11.43 11.24
C CYS A 201 1.05 11.54 10.91
N ARG A 202 0.53 10.69 10.03
CA ARG A 202 -0.88 10.65 9.67
C ARG A 202 -1.76 10.23 10.85
N LEU A 203 -1.42 9.16 11.56
CA LEU A 203 -2.19 8.68 12.72
C LEU A 203 -2.25 9.73 13.83
N TYR A 204 -1.14 10.43 14.08
CA TYR A 204 -1.12 11.55 15.02
C TYR A 204 -2.05 12.69 14.57
N TYR A 205 -2.01 13.04 13.29
CA TYR A 205 -2.88 14.07 12.72
C TYR A 205 -4.36 13.74 12.83
N GLU A 206 -4.73 12.47 12.64
CA GLU A 206 -6.09 11.98 12.78
C GLU A 206 -6.57 11.93 14.25
N ASN A 207 -5.63 11.85 15.20
CA ASN A 207 -5.93 11.79 16.64
C ASN A 207 -5.14 12.83 17.45
N GLN A 208 -5.56 14.10 17.37
CA GLN A 208 -4.88 15.23 18.01
C GLN A 208 -4.99 15.28 19.54
N THR A 209 -5.63 14.32 20.20
CA THR A 209 -5.70 14.24 21.67
C THR A 209 -4.44 13.61 22.26
N LEU A 210 -3.59 13.01 21.44
CA LEU A 210 -2.35 12.34 21.87
C LEU A 210 -1.23 13.34 22.18
N ASN A 211 -0.40 13.02 23.18
CA ASN A 211 0.85 13.72 23.37
C ASN A 211 1.86 13.30 22.30
N ALA A 212 2.40 14.25 21.52
CA ALA A 212 3.30 13.95 20.42
C ALA A 212 4.53 13.14 20.86
N VAL A 213 5.18 13.55 21.94
CA VAL A 213 6.42 12.90 22.43
C VAL A 213 6.14 11.46 22.86
N ASP A 214 5.09 11.24 23.65
CA ASP A 214 4.74 9.91 24.13
C ASP A 214 4.34 8.99 22.97
N PHE A 215 3.56 9.51 22.01
CA PHE A 215 3.15 8.77 20.82
C PHE A 215 4.33 8.35 19.94
N PHE A 216 5.23 9.28 19.59
CA PHE A 216 6.38 8.95 18.73
C PHE A 216 7.48 8.17 19.45
N LYS A 217 7.54 8.26 20.79
CA LYS A 217 8.44 7.43 21.60
C LYS A 217 7.96 5.98 21.69
N ASN A 218 6.66 5.78 21.78
CA ASN A 218 6.03 4.45 21.89
C ASN A 218 4.75 4.36 21.04
N PRO A 219 4.88 4.29 19.69
CA PRO A 219 3.72 4.24 18.79
C PRO A 219 2.92 2.94 18.92
N PHE A 220 3.44 1.95 19.63
CA PHE A 220 2.75 0.67 19.84
C PHE A 220 1.47 0.81 20.70
N SER A 221 1.33 1.87 21.48
CA SER A 221 0.12 2.15 22.25
C SER A 221 -1.14 2.26 21.36
N VAL A 222 -1.00 2.77 20.13
CA VAL A 222 -2.12 2.80 19.17
C VAL A 222 -2.51 1.40 18.74
N TYR A 223 -1.55 0.52 18.56
CA TYR A 223 -1.81 -0.88 18.23
C TYR A 223 -2.40 -1.65 19.42
N GLU A 224 -1.99 -1.32 20.64
CA GLU A 224 -2.57 -1.89 21.88
C GLU A 224 -4.05 -1.56 21.96
N GLU A 225 -4.44 -0.30 21.73
CA GLU A 225 -5.85 0.10 21.70
C GLU A 225 -6.65 -0.62 20.61
N GLU A 226 -6.08 -0.79 19.41
CA GLU A 226 -6.73 -1.55 18.33
C GLU A 226 -6.86 -3.05 18.66
N ILE A 227 -5.84 -3.63 19.30
CA ILE A 227 -5.89 -5.02 19.78
C ILE A 227 -6.96 -5.18 20.89
N ASP A 228 -7.04 -4.24 21.81
CA ASP A 228 -8.05 -4.25 22.86
C ASP A 228 -9.48 -4.06 22.30
N LYS A 229 -9.65 -3.26 21.24
CA LYS A 229 -10.93 -3.19 20.52
C LYS A 229 -11.33 -4.54 19.93
N LEU A 230 -10.39 -5.30 19.34
CA LEU A 230 -10.68 -6.64 18.83
C LEU A 230 -11.20 -7.58 19.93
N LYS A 231 -10.72 -7.41 21.16
CA LYS A 231 -11.17 -8.16 22.33
C LYS A 231 -12.58 -7.74 22.76
N THR A 232 -12.86 -6.43 22.78
CA THR A 232 -14.17 -5.89 23.19
C THR A 232 -15.25 -6.10 22.14
N GLU A 233 -14.92 -6.04 20.85
CA GLU A 233 -15.85 -6.25 19.71
C GLU A 233 -16.17 -7.73 19.45
N LYS A 234 -15.77 -8.63 20.34
CA LYS A 234 -15.93 -10.10 20.21
C LYS A 234 -15.26 -10.68 18.96
N ALA A 235 -14.27 -9.99 18.39
CA ALA A 235 -13.46 -10.49 17.31
C ALA A 235 -12.34 -11.44 17.81
N TYR A 236 -12.69 -12.32 18.73
CA TYR A 236 -11.76 -13.19 19.45
C TYR A 236 -10.83 -13.97 18.54
N GLY A 237 -11.30 -14.44 17.38
CA GLY A 237 -10.44 -15.15 16.42
C GLY A 237 -9.25 -14.32 15.95
N LYS A 238 -9.46 -13.04 15.61
CA LYS A 238 -8.39 -12.13 15.21
C LYS A 238 -7.43 -11.82 16.36
N TYR A 239 -7.99 -11.60 17.56
CA TYR A 239 -7.20 -11.38 18.78
C TYR A 239 -6.31 -12.58 19.09
N CYS A 240 -6.86 -13.80 19.06
CA CYS A 240 -6.11 -15.04 19.29
C CYS A 240 -4.98 -15.23 18.28
N VAL A 241 -5.23 -15.00 16.99
CA VAL A 241 -4.20 -15.11 15.96
C VAL A 241 -3.06 -14.12 16.22
N LEU A 242 -3.36 -12.87 16.57
CA LEU A 242 -2.34 -11.88 16.90
C LEU A 242 -1.53 -12.29 18.14
N ALA A 243 -2.21 -12.76 19.21
CA ALA A 243 -1.55 -13.26 20.40
C ALA A 243 -0.61 -14.43 20.08
N LEU A 244 -1.05 -15.38 19.29
CA LEU A 244 -0.22 -16.52 18.85
C LEU A 244 0.98 -16.07 18.01
N CYS A 245 0.80 -15.09 17.09
CA CYS A 245 1.90 -14.54 16.32
C CYS A 245 2.96 -13.91 17.23
N VAL A 246 2.55 -13.17 18.26
CA VAL A 246 3.47 -12.57 19.23
C VAL A 246 4.18 -13.65 20.06
N MET A 247 3.45 -14.62 20.59
CA MET A 247 3.98 -15.70 21.43
C MET A 247 5.02 -16.55 20.69
N PHE A 248 4.82 -16.79 19.40
CA PHE A 248 5.69 -17.60 18.57
C PHE A 248 6.62 -16.78 17.66
N ASN A 249 6.76 -15.49 17.92
CA ASN A 249 7.63 -14.56 17.17
C ASN A 249 7.42 -14.66 15.64
N ASN A 250 6.17 -14.65 15.19
CA ASN A 250 5.73 -14.85 13.79
C ASN A 250 6.13 -16.21 13.16
N HIS A 251 6.58 -17.16 13.93
CA HIS A 251 6.89 -18.51 13.47
C HIS A 251 5.76 -19.51 13.77
N LEU A 252 4.51 -19.08 13.56
CA LEU A 252 3.33 -19.92 13.75
C LEU A 252 3.28 -20.98 12.64
N LYS A 253 3.28 -22.26 13.03
CA LYS A 253 3.13 -23.37 12.10
C LYS A 253 1.67 -23.80 12.04
N GLU A 254 1.17 -24.10 10.84
CA GLU A 254 -0.22 -24.55 10.63
C GLU A 254 -0.55 -25.80 11.44
N GLU A 255 0.40 -26.73 11.58
CA GLU A 255 0.30 -27.93 12.40
C GLU A 255 -0.02 -27.66 13.88
N TRP A 256 0.28 -26.45 14.37
CA TRP A 256 -0.03 -26.04 15.74
C TRP A 256 -1.48 -25.53 15.93
N LEU A 257 -2.23 -25.42 14.86
CA LEU A 257 -3.63 -24.98 14.84
C LEU A 257 -4.60 -26.15 14.57
N THR A 258 -4.06 -27.37 14.37
CA THR A 258 -4.84 -28.59 14.13
C THR A 258 -5.11 -29.36 15.45
N GLU A 259 -6.01 -30.37 15.41
CA GLU A 259 -6.43 -31.13 16.60
C GLU A 259 -5.29 -31.94 17.24
N ASP A 260 -4.22 -32.25 16.51
CA ASP A 260 -3.06 -33.04 16.98
C ASP A 260 -1.94 -32.20 17.62
N ILE A 261 -2.30 -31.08 18.23
CA ILE A 261 -1.34 -30.18 18.89
C ILE A 261 -0.63 -30.90 20.06
N ASN A 262 0.70 -30.75 20.13
CA ASN A 262 1.53 -31.18 21.27
C ASN A 262 1.01 -30.57 22.56
N GLU A 263 0.89 -31.36 23.62
CA GLU A 263 0.36 -30.95 24.92
C GLU A 263 1.10 -29.74 25.53
N ASP A 264 2.40 -29.59 25.27
CA ASP A 264 3.20 -28.45 25.75
C ASP A 264 2.70 -27.13 25.11
N ILE A 265 2.38 -27.16 23.82
CA ILE A 265 1.85 -26.01 23.10
C ILE A 265 0.42 -25.69 23.56
N LYS A 266 -0.42 -26.73 23.79
CA LYS A 266 -1.75 -26.55 24.37
C LYS A 266 -1.69 -25.89 25.76
N GLN A 267 -0.73 -26.28 26.60
CA GLN A 267 -0.55 -25.66 27.91
C GLN A 267 -0.11 -24.20 27.82
N ILE A 268 0.80 -23.86 26.90
CA ILE A 268 1.24 -22.49 26.64
C ILE A 268 0.04 -21.63 26.19
N ILE A 269 -0.75 -22.12 25.23
CA ILE A 269 -1.94 -21.42 24.74
C ILE A 269 -2.96 -21.20 25.87
N LYS A 270 -3.27 -22.26 26.69
CA LYS A 270 -4.20 -22.16 27.82
C LYS A 270 -3.74 -21.23 28.93
N LYS A 271 -2.43 -21.07 29.13
CA LYS A 271 -1.88 -20.23 30.20
C LYS A 271 -1.93 -18.74 29.85
N HIS A 272 -1.93 -18.38 28.57
CA HIS A 272 -1.80 -17.00 28.11
C HIS A 272 -3.02 -16.47 27.32
N MET A 273 -4.05 -17.30 27.11
CA MET A 273 -5.36 -16.92 26.58
C MET A 273 -6.44 -16.94 27.66
#